data_3d0a477db4577cbfa070fafc92e01d52
#
_entry.id   3d0a477db4577cbfa070fafc92e01d52
#
_cell.length_a   1.000
_cell.length_b   1.000
_cell.length_c   1.000
_cell.angle_alpha   90.00
_cell.angle_beta   90.00
_cell.angle_gamma   90.00
#
_symmetry.space_group_name_H-M   'P 1'
#
loop_
_entity.id
_entity.type
_entity.pdbx_description
1 polymer ?
#
loop_
_entity_poly.entity_id
_entity_poly.type
_entity_poly.pdbx_seq_one_letter_code
_entity_poly.pdbx_strand_id
1 'polypeptide(L)'
;GPQAIGLREMSKQTRECVECHKKESPGLYQQWGASKHYRGNVGCYECHMANEDDPDAYRHYEVTIATLVTPKDCARCHEKEVEEFTASHHSKGGRILGSLDNVLAEVVEGNRGLVTEGFPEGISPAAVNGCWQCHGSEVKVLADGKMLDPATYPNSGIGRINPDGSEGACNACHSRHSFSKYQA
;
A
#
# COMPACT_ATOMS: atom_id res chain seq x y z
N GLY A 1 29.50 -21.99 -6.69
CA GLY A 1 28.74 -20.83 -7.16
C GLY A 1 27.48 -20.68 -6.36
N PRO A 2 26.89 -19.49 -6.22
CA PRO A 2 25.65 -19.36 -5.51
C PRO A 2 24.61 -20.22 -6.23
N GLN A 3 24.06 -21.20 -5.54
CA GLN A 3 22.92 -21.93 -6.06
C GLN A 3 21.80 -20.90 -6.26
N ALA A 4 21.32 -20.80 -7.48
CA ALA A 4 20.14 -20.01 -7.73
C ALA A 4 19.03 -20.55 -6.83
N ILE A 5 18.57 -19.73 -5.90
CA ILE A 5 17.40 -20.05 -5.08
C ILE A 5 16.26 -20.23 -6.07
N GLY A 6 15.90 -21.47 -6.30
CA GLY A 6 14.89 -21.78 -7.30
C GLY A 6 13.49 -21.45 -6.79
N LEU A 7 12.61 -21.04 -7.68
CA LEU A 7 11.18 -20.83 -7.37
C LEU A 7 10.51 -22.02 -6.67
N ARG A 8 11.10 -23.20 -6.77
CA ARG A 8 10.60 -24.42 -6.08
C ARG A 8 10.61 -24.31 -4.56
N GLU A 9 11.38 -23.41 -3.97
CA GLU A 9 11.40 -23.13 -2.53
C GLU A 9 10.37 -22.11 -2.10
N MET A 10 9.75 -21.43 -3.05
CA MET A 10 8.61 -20.53 -2.81
C MET A 10 7.34 -21.34 -2.50
N SER A 11 6.37 -20.69 -1.86
CA SER A 11 5.05 -21.29 -1.69
C SER A 11 4.42 -21.67 -3.03
N LYS A 12 3.53 -22.66 -3.00
CA LYS A 12 2.77 -23.05 -4.18
C LYS A 12 2.01 -21.85 -4.76
N GLN A 13 1.38 -21.06 -3.89
CA GLN A 13 0.62 -19.87 -4.27
C GLN A 13 1.49 -18.84 -4.98
N THR A 14 2.67 -18.52 -4.45
CA THR A 14 3.60 -17.61 -5.14
C THR A 14 4.04 -18.15 -6.49
N ARG A 15 4.31 -19.44 -6.61
CA ARG A 15 4.66 -20.03 -7.92
C ARG A 15 3.55 -19.86 -8.94
N GLU A 16 2.30 -20.06 -8.55
CA GLU A 16 1.13 -19.84 -9.40
C GLU A 16 1.01 -18.37 -9.82
N CYS A 17 1.24 -17.42 -8.89
CA CYS A 17 1.30 -16.00 -9.22
C CYS A 17 2.35 -15.70 -10.30
N VAL A 18 3.56 -16.24 -10.13
CA VAL A 18 4.68 -16.00 -11.04
C VAL A 18 4.40 -16.57 -12.44
N GLU A 19 3.73 -17.71 -12.56
CA GLU A 19 3.42 -18.32 -13.87
C GLU A 19 2.66 -17.35 -14.80
N CYS A 20 1.77 -16.54 -14.24
CA CYS A 20 1.05 -15.51 -14.98
C CYS A 20 1.80 -14.18 -14.99
N HIS A 21 2.14 -13.65 -13.82
CA HIS A 21 2.62 -12.27 -13.70
C HIS A 21 4.01 -12.02 -14.28
N LYS A 22 4.84 -13.04 -14.47
CA LYS A 22 6.10 -12.87 -15.25
C LYS A 22 5.85 -12.43 -16.69
N LYS A 23 4.66 -12.71 -17.24
CA LYS A 23 4.26 -12.31 -18.60
C LYS A 23 3.41 -11.06 -18.58
N GLU A 24 2.44 -11.00 -17.69
CA GLU A 24 1.47 -9.90 -17.62
C GLU A 24 2.04 -8.63 -16.97
N SER A 25 2.99 -8.80 -16.05
CA SER A 25 3.58 -7.70 -15.29
C SER A 25 5.09 -7.87 -15.11
N PRO A 26 5.87 -7.95 -16.20
CA PRO A 26 7.29 -8.30 -16.15
C PRO A 26 8.12 -7.33 -15.30
N GLY A 27 7.74 -6.06 -15.24
CA GLY A 27 8.41 -5.07 -14.39
C GLY A 27 8.30 -5.38 -12.92
N LEU A 28 7.13 -5.78 -12.44
CA LEU A 28 6.93 -6.19 -11.05
C LEU A 28 7.73 -7.44 -10.72
N TYR A 29 7.72 -8.41 -11.62
CA TYR A 29 8.49 -9.65 -11.48
C TYR A 29 9.99 -9.38 -11.37
N GLN A 30 10.54 -8.49 -12.22
CA GLN A 30 11.96 -8.11 -12.20
C GLN A 30 12.34 -7.36 -10.93
N GLN A 31 11.51 -6.42 -10.48
CA GLN A 31 11.74 -5.67 -9.23
C GLN A 31 11.76 -6.60 -8.02
N TRP A 32 10.78 -7.48 -7.91
CA TRP A 32 10.75 -8.48 -6.86
C TRP A 32 11.95 -9.42 -6.93
N GLY A 33 12.31 -9.91 -8.12
CA GLY A 33 13.47 -10.77 -8.34
C GLY A 33 14.80 -10.15 -7.90
N ALA A 34 14.91 -8.83 -7.91
CA ALA A 34 16.06 -8.09 -7.40
C ALA A 34 16.04 -7.88 -5.87
N SER A 35 14.95 -8.20 -5.19
CA SER A 35 14.75 -7.92 -3.77
C SER A 35 15.44 -8.93 -2.85
N LYS A 36 15.64 -8.52 -1.61
CA LYS A 36 16.04 -9.43 -0.53
C LYS A 36 14.92 -10.42 -0.18
N HIS A 37 13.66 -10.03 -0.38
CA HIS A 37 12.51 -10.92 -0.17
C HIS A 37 12.57 -12.12 -1.11
N TYR A 38 12.85 -11.90 -2.39
CA TYR A 38 13.06 -13.01 -3.33
C TYR A 38 14.16 -13.98 -2.84
N ARG A 39 15.29 -13.43 -2.40
CA ARG A 39 16.40 -14.25 -1.87
C ARG A 39 16.07 -14.97 -0.57
N GLY A 40 15.12 -14.43 0.19
CA GLY A 40 14.61 -15.03 1.43
C GLY A 40 13.39 -15.94 1.23
N ASN A 41 13.05 -16.28 -0.02
CA ASN A 41 11.88 -17.10 -0.37
C ASN A 41 10.53 -16.49 0.06
N VAL A 42 10.46 -15.17 0.14
CA VAL A 42 9.23 -14.43 0.38
C VAL A 42 8.71 -13.90 -0.95
N GLY A 43 7.52 -14.32 -1.32
CA GLY A 43 6.97 -14.05 -2.63
C GLY A 43 5.70 -13.20 -2.62
N CYS A 44 5.05 -13.21 -3.77
CA CYS A 44 3.86 -12.38 -4.00
C CYS A 44 2.76 -12.67 -2.98
N TYR A 45 2.44 -13.94 -2.79
CA TYR A 45 1.36 -14.35 -1.90
C TYR A 45 1.63 -14.01 -0.44
N GLU A 46 2.86 -14.18 0.04
CA GLU A 46 3.23 -13.89 1.43
C GLU A 46 3.00 -12.41 1.81
N CYS A 47 3.04 -11.52 0.83
CA CYS A 47 2.74 -10.09 1.04
C CYS A 47 1.28 -9.75 0.74
N HIS A 48 0.70 -10.32 -0.32
CA HIS A 48 -0.62 -9.97 -0.80
C HIS A 48 -1.78 -10.81 -0.24
N MET A 49 -1.49 -11.89 0.49
CA MET A 49 -2.55 -12.68 1.12
C MET A 49 -3.38 -11.82 2.09
N ALA A 50 -4.67 -11.97 2.05
CA ALA A 50 -5.61 -11.21 2.87
C ALA A 50 -6.59 -12.14 3.58
N ASN A 51 -7.15 -11.67 4.70
CA ASN A 51 -8.28 -12.33 5.33
C ASN A 51 -9.56 -12.05 4.52
N GLU A 52 -10.48 -12.99 4.47
CA GLU A 52 -11.72 -12.84 3.70
C GLU A 52 -12.61 -11.69 4.20
N ASP A 53 -12.46 -11.32 5.47
CA ASP A 53 -13.18 -10.22 6.11
C ASP A 53 -12.47 -8.86 6.01
N ASP A 54 -11.28 -8.79 5.45
CA ASP A 54 -10.63 -7.50 5.17
C ASP A 54 -11.43 -6.74 4.10
N PRO A 55 -11.71 -5.45 4.28
CA PRO A 55 -12.61 -4.69 3.39
C PRO A 55 -12.18 -4.63 1.92
N ASP A 56 -10.88 -4.73 1.65
CA ASP A 56 -10.29 -4.69 0.31
C ASP A 56 -9.87 -6.08 -0.20
N ALA A 57 -10.21 -7.14 0.54
CA ALA A 57 -9.92 -8.50 0.13
C ALA A 57 -10.84 -8.94 -1.01
N TYR A 58 -10.26 -9.65 -1.97
CA TYR A 58 -11.02 -10.23 -3.07
C TYR A 58 -10.44 -11.59 -3.49
N ARG A 59 -11.31 -12.39 -4.07
CA ARG A 59 -10.91 -13.68 -4.63
C ARG A 59 -10.19 -13.49 -5.95
N HIS A 60 -8.99 -14.01 -6.05
CA HIS A 60 -8.19 -14.01 -7.27
C HIS A 60 -7.76 -15.44 -7.55
N TYR A 61 -8.42 -16.10 -8.52
CA TYR A 61 -8.30 -17.54 -8.74
C TYR A 61 -8.56 -18.33 -7.45
N GLU A 62 -7.58 -19.12 -7.00
CA GLU A 62 -7.74 -19.99 -5.85
C GLU A 62 -7.37 -19.33 -4.49
N VAL A 63 -6.99 -18.06 -4.51
CA VAL A 63 -6.52 -17.35 -3.31
C VAL A 63 -7.30 -16.08 -3.03
N THR A 64 -7.36 -15.69 -1.76
CA THR A 64 -7.87 -14.39 -1.32
C THR A 64 -6.69 -13.45 -1.08
N ILE A 65 -6.71 -12.32 -1.76
CA ILE A 65 -5.64 -11.32 -1.73
C ILE A 65 -6.18 -9.90 -1.59
N ALA A 66 -5.30 -8.98 -1.26
CA ALA A 66 -5.52 -7.55 -1.38
C ALA A 66 -4.44 -6.92 -2.26
N THR A 67 -4.82 -5.94 -3.07
CA THR A 67 -3.85 -5.19 -3.89
C THR A 67 -2.91 -4.38 -3.02
N LEU A 68 -3.44 -3.83 -1.92
CA LEU A 68 -2.72 -2.98 -0.99
C LEU A 68 -2.02 -3.81 0.08
N VAL A 69 -0.69 -3.74 0.12
CA VAL A 69 0.11 -4.32 1.20
C VAL A 69 0.33 -3.25 2.26
N THR A 70 0.05 -3.57 3.50
CA THR A 70 0.01 -2.64 4.63
C THR A 70 1.03 -3.02 5.71
N PRO A 71 1.29 -2.15 6.69
CA PRO A 71 2.10 -2.53 7.84
C PRO A 71 1.59 -3.77 8.59
N LYS A 72 0.27 -4.00 8.61
CA LYS A 72 -0.32 -5.21 9.19
C LYS A 72 0.18 -6.48 8.49
N ASP A 73 0.34 -6.43 7.17
CA ASP A 73 0.90 -7.53 6.40
C ASP A 73 2.40 -7.71 6.65
N CYS A 74 3.13 -6.60 6.72
CA CYS A 74 4.57 -6.60 7.01
C CYS A 74 4.86 -7.15 8.40
N ALA A 75 3.99 -6.90 9.38
CA ALA A 75 4.14 -7.34 10.77
C ALA A 75 4.24 -8.85 10.93
N ARG A 76 3.78 -9.63 9.98
CA ARG A 76 3.91 -11.10 10.00
C ARG A 76 5.36 -11.57 10.13
N CYS A 77 6.31 -10.76 9.64
CA CYS A 77 7.74 -11.04 9.71
C CYS A 77 8.57 -9.87 10.29
N HIS A 78 8.04 -8.66 10.27
CA HIS A 78 8.69 -7.41 10.69
C HIS A 78 7.97 -6.74 11.85
N GLU A 79 7.55 -7.52 12.85
CA GLU A 79 6.74 -7.06 13.99
C GLU A 79 7.37 -5.85 14.68
N LYS A 80 8.66 -5.95 15.02
CA LYS A 80 9.38 -4.88 15.71
C LYS A 80 9.41 -3.58 14.90
N GLU A 81 9.75 -3.66 13.63
CA GLU A 81 9.83 -2.49 12.75
C GLU A 81 8.45 -1.85 12.57
N VAL A 82 7.40 -2.65 12.51
CA VAL A 82 6.02 -2.17 12.42
C VAL A 82 5.57 -1.51 13.72
N GLU A 83 5.92 -2.07 14.88
CA GLU A 83 5.64 -1.46 16.20
C GLU A 83 6.32 -0.09 16.31
N GLU A 84 7.62 -0.02 16.02
CA GLU A 84 8.39 1.22 16.05
C GLU A 84 7.82 2.27 15.08
N PHE A 85 7.48 1.86 13.86
CA PHE A 85 6.86 2.73 12.86
C PHE A 85 5.48 3.22 13.32
N THR A 86 4.64 2.34 13.83
CA THR A 86 3.28 2.66 14.29
C THR A 86 3.31 3.63 15.48
N ALA A 87 4.31 3.53 16.34
CA ALA A 87 4.51 4.46 17.45
C ALA A 87 5.00 5.85 16.98
N SER A 88 5.54 5.96 15.79
CA SER A 88 6.08 7.21 15.24
C SER A 88 5.00 8.15 14.73
N HIS A 89 5.36 9.43 14.56
CA HIS A 89 4.50 10.40 13.88
C HIS A 89 4.35 10.12 12.38
N HIS A 90 5.28 9.41 11.77
CA HIS A 90 5.22 9.07 10.35
C HIS A 90 3.99 8.24 10.00
N SER A 91 3.64 7.25 10.80
CA SER A 91 2.45 6.42 10.58
C SER A 91 1.15 7.22 10.64
N LYS A 92 1.16 8.34 11.35
CA LYS A 92 -0.01 9.21 11.60
C LYS A 92 -0.10 10.39 10.65
N GLY A 93 0.79 10.48 9.66
CA GLY A 93 0.88 11.62 8.76
C GLY A 93 -0.45 11.97 8.08
N GLY A 94 -1.17 10.98 7.58
CA GLY A 94 -2.48 11.19 6.94
C GLY A 94 -3.56 11.63 7.92
N ARG A 95 -3.57 11.04 9.11
CA ARG A 95 -4.53 11.41 10.17
C ARG A 95 -4.26 12.79 10.72
N ILE A 96 -2.99 13.17 10.88
CA ILE A 96 -2.60 14.53 11.30
C ILE A 96 -3.05 15.53 10.25
N LEU A 97 -2.82 15.27 8.98
CA LEU A 97 -3.25 16.12 7.88
C LEU A 97 -4.77 16.24 7.85
N GLY A 98 -5.51 15.13 8.03
CA GLY A 98 -6.96 15.13 8.11
C GLY A 98 -7.51 15.93 9.29
N SER A 99 -6.81 15.94 10.43
CA SER A 99 -7.21 16.77 11.58
C SER A 99 -6.95 18.27 11.38
N LEU A 100 -5.98 18.60 10.53
CA LEU A 100 -5.67 19.97 10.13
C LEU A 100 -6.53 20.45 8.96
N ASP A 101 -7.31 19.58 8.36
CA ASP A 101 -8.20 19.87 7.24
C ASP A 101 -9.10 21.09 7.49
N ASN A 102 -9.49 21.27 8.74
CA ASN A 102 -10.43 22.32 9.10
C ASN A 102 -9.82 23.73 9.22
N VAL A 103 -8.51 23.86 9.37
CA VAL A 103 -7.89 25.17 9.60
C VAL A 103 -6.78 25.49 8.60
N LEU A 104 -5.77 24.63 8.51
CA LEU A 104 -4.61 24.93 7.67
C LEU A 104 -4.87 24.67 6.18
N ALA A 105 -5.59 23.61 5.86
CA ALA A 105 -5.96 23.32 4.48
C ALA A 105 -6.98 24.35 3.97
N GLU A 106 -7.94 24.76 4.79
CA GLU A 106 -8.86 25.84 4.46
C GLU A 106 -8.15 27.18 4.27
N VAL A 107 -7.17 27.50 5.08
CA VAL A 107 -6.37 28.72 4.96
C VAL A 107 -5.51 28.70 3.69
N VAL A 108 -4.86 27.58 3.40
CA VAL A 108 -4.00 27.44 2.20
C VAL A 108 -4.83 27.39 0.91
N GLU A 109 -6.01 26.80 0.94
CA GLU A 109 -6.90 26.60 -0.22
C GLU A 109 -8.03 27.64 -0.36
N GLY A 110 -8.11 28.58 0.54
CA GLY A 110 -9.13 29.61 0.49
C GLY A 110 -10.56 29.11 0.75
N ASN A 111 -10.74 28.23 1.71
CA ASN A 111 -12.06 27.73 2.19
C ASN A 111 -12.89 26.96 1.15
N ARG A 112 -12.27 26.15 0.32
CA ARG A 112 -13.04 25.40 -0.66
C ARG A 112 -12.62 23.95 -0.70
N GLY A 113 -13.39 23.09 -0.05
CA GLY A 113 -13.48 21.72 -0.49
C GLY A 113 -13.82 21.76 -2.00
N LEU A 114 -12.93 21.28 -2.86
CA LEU A 114 -13.18 21.27 -4.29
C LEU A 114 -14.32 20.30 -4.59
N VAL A 115 -15.48 20.86 -4.87
CA VAL A 115 -16.63 20.13 -5.40
C VAL A 115 -16.37 19.93 -6.89
N THR A 116 -16.23 18.68 -7.30
CA THR A 116 -16.12 18.29 -8.71
C THR A 116 -17.23 17.33 -9.05
N GLU A 117 -17.46 17.11 -10.36
CA GLU A 117 -18.53 16.22 -10.84
C GLU A 117 -18.45 14.80 -10.22
N GLY A 118 -17.25 14.29 -9.94
CA GLY A 118 -17.05 13.00 -9.27
C GLY A 118 -17.10 13.04 -7.74
N PHE A 119 -17.13 14.23 -7.14
CA PHE A 119 -17.07 14.43 -5.68
C PHE A 119 -18.02 15.56 -5.26
N PRO A 120 -19.32 15.31 -5.26
CA PRO A 120 -20.32 16.35 -4.96
C PRO A 120 -20.25 16.87 -3.51
N GLU A 121 -19.64 16.09 -2.60
CA GLU A 121 -19.42 16.50 -1.20
C GLU A 121 -18.06 17.19 -0.97
N GLY A 122 -17.28 17.35 -2.06
CA GLY A 122 -15.94 17.92 -2.00
C GLY A 122 -14.85 16.90 -1.70
N ILE A 123 -13.64 17.22 -2.15
CA ILE A 123 -12.43 16.46 -1.84
C ILE A 123 -11.66 17.25 -0.79
N SER A 124 -11.06 16.55 0.20
CA SER A 124 -10.13 17.20 1.11
C SER A 124 -9.07 18.00 0.33
N PRO A 125 -8.81 19.26 0.66
CA PRO A 125 -7.77 20.06 0.03
C PRO A 125 -6.41 19.37 0.01
N ALA A 126 -6.11 18.59 1.03
CA ALA A 126 -4.91 17.79 1.13
C ALA A 126 -4.79 16.76 -0.01
N ALA A 127 -5.89 16.17 -0.45
CA ALA A 127 -5.91 15.24 -1.56
C ALA A 127 -5.70 15.91 -2.92
N VAL A 128 -6.17 17.16 -3.06
CA VAL A 128 -6.08 17.93 -4.31
C VAL A 128 -4.68 18.50 -4.53
N ASN A 129 -4.01 18.94 -3.49
CA ASN A 129 -2.71 19.64 -3.60
C ASN A 129 -1.49 18.73 -3.57
N GLY A 130 -1.69 17.43 -3.60
CA GLY A 130 -0.59 16.50 -3.54
C GLY A 130 0.05 16.35 -2.16
N CYS A 131 -0.45 17.01 -1.13
CA CYS A 131 0.03 16.84 0.24
C CYS A 131 -0.10 15.39 0.70
N TRP A 132 -1.14 14.70 0.27
CA TRP A 132 -1.37 13.29 0.55
C TRP A 132 -0.29 12.37 -0.04
N GLN A 133 0.42 12.80 -1.08
CA GLN A 133 1.52 12.00 -1.65
C GLN A 133 2.67 11.82 -0.66
N CYS A 134 2.93 12.81 0.18
CA CYS A 134 3.92 12.73 1.23
C CYS A 134 3.32 12.27 2.56
N HIS A 135 2.20 12.87 2.98
CA HIS A 135 1.58 12.60 4.26
C HIS A 135 0.71 11.34 4.27
N GLY A 136 0.10 11.02 3.15
CA GLY A 136 -0.91 9.98 3.03
C GLY A 136 -2.31 10.49 3.35
N SER A 137 -3.29 9.80 2.83
CA SER A 137 -4.71 9.99 3.11
C SER A 137 -5.41 8.64 3.21
N GLU A 138 -6.71 8.67 3.50
CA GLU A 138 -7.51 7.46 3.54
C GLU A 138 -7.66 6.85 2.14
N VAL A 139 -7.33 5.56 2.01
CA VAL A 139 -7.63 4.78 0.82
C VAL A 139 -9.03 4.21 0.96
N LYS A 140 -9.91 4.55 0.04
CA LYS A 140 -11.29 4.08 0.03
C LYS A 140 -11.47 2.87 -0.87
N VAL A 141 -12.38 2.02 -0.48
CA VAL A 141 -12.82 0.87 -1.27
C VAL A 141 -14.17 1.24 -1.89
N LEU A 142 -14.36 0.91 -3.15
CA LEU A 142 -15.63 1.13 -3.84
C LEU A 142 -16.75 0.24 -3.25
N ALA A 143 -18.00 0.59 -3.56
CA ALA A 143 -19.17 -0.06 -2.98
C ALA A 143 -19.26 -1.58 -3.24
N ASP A 144 -18.57 -2.09 -4.26
CA ASP A 144 -18.46 -3.53 -4.52
C ASP A 144 -17.48 -4.26 -3.57
N GLY A 145 -16.75 -3.51 -2.74
CA GLY A 145 -15.81 -4.04 -1.76
C GLY A 145 -14.52 -4.61 -2.34
N LYS A 146 -14.30 -4.54 -3.66
CA LYS A 146 -13.18 -5.22 -4.33
C LYS A 146 -12.16 -4.27 -4.97
N MET A 147 -12.60 -3.11 -5.41
CA MET A 147 -11.76 -2.14 -6.10
C MET A 147 -11.43 -0.99 -5.18
N LEU A 148 -10.17 -0.57 -5.19
CA LEU A 148 -9.78 0.68 -4.55
C LEU A 148 -10.30 1.86 -5.38
N ASP A 149 -10.74 2.92 -4.68
CA ASP A 149 -11.18 4.13 -5.34
C ASP A 149 -9.98 4.83 -6.02
N PRO A 150 -10.00 4.98 -7.36
CA PRO A 150 -8.90 5.60 -8.10
C PRO A 150 -8.56 7.03 -7.64
N ALA A 151 -9.52 7.75 -7.06
CA ALA A 151 -9.29 9.10 -6.53
C ALA A 151 -8.41 9.09 -5.27
N THR A 152 -8.35 7.98 -4.57
CA THR A 152 -7.57 7.80 -3.34
C THR A 152 -6.35 6.88 -3.53
N TYR A 153 -6.23 6.25 -4.68
CA TYR A 153 -5.16 5.32 -5.00
C TYR A 153 -4.61 5.57 -6.43
N PRO A 154 -3.30 5.48 -6.67
CA PRO A 154 -2.24 5.05 -5.77
C PRO A 154 -1.84 6.12 -4.74
N ASN A 155 -1.92 5.78 -3.47
CA ASN A 155 -1.52 6.61 -2.34
C ASN A 155 -0.30 5.99 -1.68
N SER A 156 0.87 6.57 -1.90
CA SER A 156 2.15 6.10 -1.37
C SER A 156 2.62 6.89 -0.15
N GLY A 157 1.78 7.79 0.35
CA GLY A 157 2.12 8.66 1.47
C GLY A 157 2.41 7.89 2.75
N ILE A 158 3.38 8.37 3.51
CA ILE A 158 3.94 7.66 4.66
C ILE A 158 2.91 7.34 5.75
N GLY A 159 1.93 8.20 5.94
CA GLY A 159 0.85 8.03 6.92
C GLY A 159 -0.47 7.57 6.32
N ARG A 160 -0.43 6.84 5.21
CA ARG A 160 -1.63 6.31 4.53
C ARG A 160 -2.55 5.58 5.52
N ILE A 161 -3.85 5.86 5.44
CA ILE A 161 -4.89 5.16 6.21
C ILE A 161 -5.43 4.04 5.34
N ASN A 162 -5.24 2.81 5.78
CA ASN A 162 -5.50 1.61 4.99
C ASN A 162 -6.90 1.03 5.26
N PRO A 163 -7.52 0.37 4.28
CA PRO A 163 -8.83 -0.26 4.45
C PRO A 163 -8.88 -1.34 5.54
N ASP A 164 -7.76 -2.00 5.82
CA ASP A 164 -7.64 -3.02 6.87
C ASP A 164 -7.52 -2.44 8.30
N GLY A 165 -7.64 -1.12 8.45
CA GLY A 165 -7.55 -0.40 9.71
C GLY A 165 -6.14 -0.08 10.18
N SER A 166 -5.11 -0.51 9.46
CA SER A 166 -3.73 -0.12 9.74
C SER A 166 -3.40 1.26 9.18
N GLU A 167 -2.36 1.88 9.72
CA GLU A 167 -1.89 3.19 9.29
C GLU A 167 -0.45 3.09 8.79
N GLY A 168 -0.18 3.77 7.69
CA GLY A 168 1.14 3.92 7.15
C GLY A 168 1.41 3.15 5.86
N ALA A 169 2.51 3.52 5.23
CA ALA A 169 2.97 2.93 3.99
C ALA A 169 4.49 2.76 4.02
N CYS A 170 4.95 1.55 4.27
CA CYS A 170 6.39 1.24 4.28
C CYS A 170 7.04 1.56 2.93
N ASN A 171 6.28 1.48 1.85
CA ASN A 171 6.73 1.84 0.51
C ASN A 171 6.96 3.34 0.28
N ALA A 172 6.65 4.19 1.24
CA ALA A 172 7.07 5.59 1.20
C ALA A 172 8.60 5.75 1.30
N CYS A 173 9.28 4.80 1.98
CA CYS A 173 10.73 4.77 2.12
C CYS A 173 11.37 3.56 1.43
N HIS A 174 10.64 2.46 1.27
CA HIS A 174 11.11 1.24 0.64
C HIS A 174 10.42 1.05 -0.72
N SER A 175 11.17 1.20 -1.80
CA SER A 175 10.58 1.12 -3.15
C SER A 175 9.97 -0.24 -3.44
N ARG A 176 8.71 -0.24 -3.88
CA ARG A 176 8.03 -1.42 -4.40
C ARG A 176 8.70 -1.87 -5.71
N HIS A 177 8.88 -3.07 -5.97
CA HIS A 177 8.78 -4.33 -5.24
C HIS A 177 10.19 -4.82 -4.91
N SER A 178 11.20 -4.00 -5.18
CA SER A 178 12.60 -4.27 -4.84
C SER A 178 12.90 -4.07 -3.36
N PHE A 179 12.11 -3.26 -2.68
CA PHE A 179 12.24 -2.87 -1.27
C PHE A 179 13.63 -2.32 -0.92
N SER A 180 14.27 -1.72 -1.89
CA SER A 180 15.47 -0.92 -1.64
C SER A 180 15.09 0.37 -0.91
N LYS A 181 15.98 0.83 -0.03
CA LYS A 181 15.83 2.17 0.53
C LYS A 181 16.01 3.19 -0.58
N TYR A 182 15.19 4.23 -0.58
CA TYR A 182 15.51 5.40 -1.40
C TYR A 182 16.87 5.94 -0.92
N GLN A 183 17.73 6.24 -1.87
CA GLN A 183 18.91 7.03 -1.55
C GLN A 183 18.41 8.44 -1.22
N ALA A 184 18.59 8.83 0.03
CA ALA A 184 18.33 10.18 0.49
C ALA A 184 19.37 11.14 -0.12
#